data_44e08610348a1e91eb3ce5e750779ef7
#
_entry.id   44e08610348a1e91eb3ce5e750779ef7
#
_cell.length_a   1.000
_cell.length_b   1.000
_cell.length_c   1.000
_cell.angle_alpha   90.00
_cell.angle_beta   90.00
_cell.angle_gamma   90.00
#
_symmetry.space_group_name_H-M   'P 1'
#
loop_
_entity.id
_entity.type
_entity.pdbx_description
1 polymer ?
#
loop_
_entity_poly.entity_id
_entity_poly.type
_entity_poly.pdbx_seq_one_letter_code
_entity_poly.pdbx_strand_id
1 'polypeptide(L)'
;MTKKLILGFTIIMIFFKSSAIANYEKTFFDLNIESISGEVINFSDYKNNAILIVNTASYCGFTNQYEELQILWDKYKNKGLVVLAVPSNSFNQEKNKNSEVKEFCEVNFNITFPLSAITEVKGNNAHELFKWAKNNHGSSAVPKWNFHKILINKEGKIEDTFSSFTKPLSNKIINKIESIL
;
A
#
# COMPACT_ATOMS: atom_id res chain seq x y z
N MET A 1 69.86 6.23 24.08
CA MET A 1 68.89 5.39 23.26
C MET A 1 67.48 5.85 23.58
N THR A 2 66.91 6.73 22.75
CA THR A 2 65.60 7.36 22.95
C THR A 2 64.57 6.58 22.11
N LYS A 3 63.66 5.88 22.78
CA LYS A 3 62.50 5.21 22.11
C LYS A 3 61.46 6.24 21.73
N LYS A 4 61.22 6.40 20.42
CA LYS A 4 60.11 7.20 19.88
C LYS A 4 58.84 6.35 19.98
N LEU A 5 57.85 6.82 20.77
CA LEU A 5 56.50 6.28 20.83
C LEU A 5 55.68 6.84 19.66
N ILE A 6 55.33 5.98 18.70
CA ILE A 6 54.44 6.34 17.58
C ILE A 6 52.99 6.11 18.05
N LEU A 7 52.26 7.19 18.30
CA LEU A 7 50.85 7.15 18.64
C LEU A 7 50.03 7.05 17.34
N GLY A 8 49.53 5.85 17.05
CA GLY A 8 48.65 5.62 15.91
C GLY A 8 47.26 6.20 16.15
N PHE A 9 46.86 7.22 15.40
CA PHE A 9 45.52 7.79 15.44
C PHE A 9 44.62 6.98 14.50
N THR A 10 43.76 6.13 15.05
CA THR A 10 42.77 5.37 14.29
C THR A 10 41.56 6.28 14.05
N ILE A 11 41.39 6.79 12.81
CA ILE A 11 40.21 7.56 12.41
C ILE A 11 39.07 6.56 12.17
N ILE A 12 38.08 6.52 13.07
CA ILE A 12 36.84 5.80 12.89
C ILE A 12 35.94 6.65 11.97
N MET A 13 35.86 6.28 10.69
CA MET A 13 34.85 6.85 9.77
C MET A 13 33.47 6.29 10.12
N ILE A 14 32.65 7.10 10.79
CA ILE A 14 31.25 6.81 10.99
C ILE A 14 30.49 7.18 9.71
N PHE A 15 30.12 6.16 8.91
CA PHE A 15 29.23 6.36 7.79
C PHE A 15 27.79 6.58 8.29
N PHE A 16 27.36 7.83 8.37
CA PHE A 16 25.94 8.14 8.48
C PHE A 16 25.26 7.74 7.17
N LYS A 17 24.47 6.67 7.18
CA LYS A 17 23.49 6.43 6.12
C LYS A 17 22.45 7.55 6.20
N SER A 18 22.60 8.58 5.39
CA SER A 18 21.55 9.55 5.12
C SER A 18 20.43 8.82 4.39
N SER A 19 19.35 8.49 5.10
CA SER A 19 18.09 8.14 4.45
C SER A 19 17.63 9.37 3.70
N ALA A 20 17.67 9.34 2.37
CA ALA A 20 17.05 10.38 1.57
C ALA A 20 15.57 10.43 1.95
N ILE A 21 15.15 11.46 2.69
CA ILE A 21 13.75 11.73 2.97
C ILE A 21 13.13 12.10 1.63
N ALA A 22 12.26 11.24 1.11
CA ALA A 22 11.51 11.57 -0.10
C ALA A 22 10.74 12.87 0.16
N ASN A 23 11.02 13.90 -0.63
CA ASN A 23 10.31 15.18 -0.53
C ASN A 23 8.98 15.04 -1.30
N TYR A 24 7.91 14.72 -0.59
CA TYR A 24 6.57 14.60 -1.16
C TYR A 24 6.04 16.00 -1.50
N GLU A 25 5.91 16.32 -2.79
CA GLU A 25 5.18 17.52 -3.23
C GLU A 25 3.68 17.41 -2.92
N LYS A 26 3.12 16.18 -3.00
CA LYS A 26 1.75 15.83 -2.62
C LYS A 26 1.78 14.58 -1.74
N THR A 27 0.90 14.52 -0.76
CA THR A 27 0.66 13.33 0.06
C THR A 27 -0.43 12.45 -0.57
N PHE A 28 -0.64 11.24 -0.06
CA PHE A 28 -1.78 10.41 -0.42
C PHE A 28 -3.12 11.14 -0.23
N PHE A 29 -3.24 11.97 0.81
CA PHE A 29 -4.46 12.68 1.15
C PHE A 29 -4.85 13.81 0.19
N ASP A 30 -3.97 14.15 -0.76
CA ASP A 30 -4.25 15.14 -1.82
C ASP A 30 -4.81 14.49 -3.10
N LEU A 31 -5.03 13.18 -3.08
CA LEU A 31 -5.54 12.38 -4.19
C LEU A 31 -6.98 11.91 -3.91
N ASN A 32 -7.59 11.35 -4.93
CA ASN A 32 -8.91 10.71 -4.87
C ASN A 32 -8.98 9.53 -5.83
N ILE A 33 -10.06 8.75 -5.76
CA ILE A 33 -10.37 7.67 -6.71
C ILE A 33 -11.88 7.50 -6.81
N GLU A 34 -12.39 7.02 -7.94
CA GLU A 34 -13.80 6.65 -8.07
C GLU A 34 -14.09 5.37 -7.28
N SER A 35 -15.20 5.34 -6.53
CA SER A 35 -15.68 4.15 -5.83
C SER A 35 -16.30 3.14 -6.80
N ILE A 36 -16.45 1.89 -6.37
CA ILE A 36 -17.11 0.83 -7.12
C ILE A 36 -18.57 1.18 -7.47
N SER A 37 -19.19 2.13 -6.75
CA SER A 37 -20.56 2.61 -6.95
C SER A 37 -20.64 3.92 -7.75
N GLY A 38 -19.49 4.46 -8.22
CA GLY A 38 -19.41 5.66 -9.07
C GLY A 38 -19.25 6.99 -8.30
N GLU A 39 -19.18 6.95 -6.96
CA GLU A 39 -18.94 8.13 -6.14
C GLU A 39 -17.43 8.41 -6.01
N VAL A 40 -17.05 9.64 -5.71
CA VAL A 40 -15.65 9.99 -5.46
C VAL A 40 -15.26 9.65 -4.02
N ILE A 41 -14.22 8.83 -3.85
CA ILE A 41 -13.53 8.64 -2.57
C ILE A 41 -12.44 9.69 -2.48
N ASN A 42 -12.64 10.72 -1.65
CA ASN A 42 -11.60 11.70 -1.35
C ASN A 42 -10.69 11.14 -0.25
N PHE A 43 -9.41 10.98 -0.52
CA PHE A 43 -8.50 10.43 0.48
C PHE A 43 -8.24 11.40 1.65
N SER A 44 -8.54 12.69 1.48
CA SER A 44 -8.57 13.67 2.58
C SER A 44 -9.49 13.27 3.74
N ASP A 45 -10.54 12.48 3.48
CA ASP A 45 -11.49 12.01 4.48
C ASP A 45 -10.88 10.96 5.41
N TYR A 46 -9.75 10.39 4.99
CA TYR A 46 -8.99 9.39 5.75
C TYR A 46 -7.76 9.97 6.48
N LYS A 47 -7.63 11.30 6.58
CA LYS A 47 -6.54 11.94 7.35
C LYS A 47 -6.46 11.37 8.77
N ASN A 48 -5.23 11.24 9.26
CA ASN A 48 -4.90 10.63 10.56
C ASN A 48 -5.17 9.12 10.66
N ASN A 49 -5.50 8.43 9.56
CA ASN A 49 -5.54 6.98 9.49
C ASN A 49 -4.33 6.44 8.71
N ALA A 50 -3.92 5.23 9.04
CA ALA A 50 -3.07 4.42 8.19
C ALA A 50 -3.92 3.76 7.09
N ILE A 51 -3.40 3.65 5.85
CA ILE A 51 -4.16 3.10 4.74
C ILE A 51 -3.41 1.92 4.14
N LEU A 52 -4.04 0.76 4.05
CA LEU A 52 -3.53 -0.39 3.30
C LEU A 52 -4.24 -0.46 1.95
N ILE A 53 -3.55 -0.04 0.89
CA ILE A 53 -4.03 -0.11 -0.49
C ILE A 53 -3.64 -1.48 -1.06
N VAL A 54 -4.60 -2.17 -1.69
CA VAL A 54 -4.36 -3.48 -2.32
C VAL A 54 -4.98 -3.49 -3.70
N ASN A 55 -4.19 -3.72 -4.75
CA ASN A 55 -4.78 -3.98 -6.07
C ASN A 55 -5.28 -5.42 -6.14
N THR A 56 -6.53 -5.60 -6.50
CA THR A 56 -7.23 -6.89 -6.42
C THR A 56 -7.71 -7.39 -7.78
N ALA A 57 -8.11 -8.65 -7.85
CA ALA A 57 -8.75 -9.24 -9.02
C ALA A 57 -9.57 -10.49 -8.64
N SER A 58 -10.71 -10.69 -9.33
CA SER A 58 -11.68 -11.76 -9.04
C SER A 58 -11.21 -13.16 -9.49
N TYR A 59 -10.34 -13.24 -10.49
CA TYR A 59 -9.90 -14.53 -11.09
C TYR A 59 -8.43 -14.85 -10.81
N CYS A 60 -7.87 -14.32 -9.73
CA CYS A 60 -6.47 -14.50 -9.35
C CYS A 60 -6.30 -15.67 -8.39
N GLY A 61 -5.18 -16.39 -8.45
CA GLY A 61 -4.86 -17.41 -7.45
C GLY A 61 -4.69 -16.88 -6.02
N PHE A 62 -4.60 -15.56 -5.85
CA PHE A 62 -4.52 -14.90 -4.55
C PHE A 62 -5.87 -14.35 -4.05
N THR A 63 -6.99 -14.58 -4.76
CA THR A 63 -8.32 -14.01 -4.45
C THR A 63 -8.78 -14.30 -3.02
N ASN A 64 -8.42 -15.47 -2.45
CA ASN A 64 -8.74 -15.82 -1.06
C ASN A 64 -8.11 -14.84 -0.04
N GLN A 65 -7.17 -13.98 -0.43
CA GLN A 65 -6.67 -12.93 0.47
C GLN A 65 -7.73 -11.87 0.81
N TYR A 66 -8.85 -11.82 0.11
CA TYR A 66 -9.99 -10.97 0.50
C TYR A 66 -10.52 -11.32 1.91
N GLU A 67 -10.60 -12.60 2.27
CA GLU A 67 -11.00 -13.03 3.62
C GLU A 67 -10.06 -12.44 4.69
N GLU A 68 -8.75 -12.56 4.47
CA GLU A 68 -7.76 -12.03 5.41
C GLU A 68 -7.77 -10.49 5.47
N LEU A 69 -8.06 -9.80 4.35
CA LEU A 69 -8.24 -8.36 4.31
C LEU A 69 -9.48 -7.91 5.10
N GLN A 70 -10.59 -8.66 5.00
CA GLN A 70 -11.79 -8.38 5.80
C GLN A 70 -11.54 -8.56 7.29
N ILE A 71 -10.85 -9.63 7.69
CA ILE A 71 -10.47 -9.86 9.09
C ILE A 71 -9.55 -8.73 9.59
N LEU A 72 -8.57 -8.31 8.77
CA LEU A 72 -7.67 -7.20 9.10
C LEU A 72 -8.45 -5.90 9.28
N TRP A 73 -9.36 -5.59 8.36
CA TRP A 73 -10.24 -4.43 8.42
C TRP A 73 -11.06 -4.43 9.71
N ASP A 74 -11.75 -5.52 10.02
CA ASP A 74 -12.60 -5.63 11.21
C ASP A 74 -11.82 -5.47 12.52
N LYS A 75 -10.58 -5.97 12.54
CA LYS A 75 -9.69 -5.86 13.72
C LYS A 75 -9.20 -4.44 13.96
N TYR A 76 -8.94 -3.66 12.90
CA TYR A 76 -8.20 -2.40 13.02
C TYR A 76 -8.96 -1.15 12.56
N LYS A 77 -10.15 -1.26 11.93
CA LYS A 77 -10.92 -0.08 11.47
C LYS A 77 -11.20 0.94 12.58
N ASN A 78 -11.49 0.48 13.78
CA ASN A 78 -11.72 1.35 14.95
C ASN A 78 -10.42 1.80 15.64
N LYS A 79 -9.27 1.39 15.13
CA LYS A 79 -7.93 1.75 15.64
C LYS A 79 -7.18 2.67 14.67
N GLY A 80 -7.84 3.10 13.58
CA GLY A 80 -7.27 4.02 12.61
C GLY A 80 -6.61 3.37 11.40
N LEU A 81 -6.99 2.13 11.03
CA LEU A 81 -6.63 1.52 9.74
C LEU A 81 -7.80 1.64 8.76
N VAL A 82 -7.53 2.06 7.54
CA VAL A 82 -8.41 1.87 6.38
C VAL A 82 -7.82 0.84 5.45
N VAL A 83 -8.60 -0.13 5.00
CA VAL A 83 -8.26 -1.02 3.88
C VAL A 83 -8.96 -0.49 2.64
N LEU A 84 -8.23 -0.24 1.55
CA LEU A 84 -8.76 0.19 0.26
C LEU A 84 -8.41 -0.87 -0.79
N ALA A 85 -9.39 -1.59 -1.30
CA ALA A 85 -9.15 -2.45 -2.45
C ALA A 85 -9.36 -1.67 -3.76
N VAL A 86 -8.47 -1.92 -4.72
CA VAL A 86 -8.48 -1.34 -6.05
C VAL A 86 -8.56 -2.48 -7.08
N PRO A 87 -9.76 -2.91 -7.47
CA PRO A 87 -9.95 -3.91 -8.51
C PRO A 87 -9.28 -3.46 -9.81
N SER A 88 -8.56 -4.38 -10.47
CA SER A 88 -7.78 -4.03 -11.66
C SER A 88 -7.73 -5.16 -12.68
N ASN A 89 -7.99 -4.82 -13.93
CA ASN A 89 -7.76 -5.72 -15.06
C ASN A 89 -6.36 -5.57 -15.69
N SER A 90 -5.45 -4.82 -15.08
CA SER A 90 -4.08 -4.63 -15.57
C SER A 90 -3.29 -5.94 -15.74
N PHE A 91 -3.75 -7.04 -15.14
CA PHE A 91 -3.17 -8.38 -15.25
C PHE A 91 -4.13 -9.39 -15.90
N ASN A 92 -5.19 -8.93 -16.56
CA ASN A 92 -6.20 -9.74 -17.28
C ASN A 92 -6.89 -10.80 -16.40
N GLN A 93 -7.16 -10.45 -15.13
CA GLN A 93 -7.78 -11.36 -14.16
C GLN A 93 -8.95 -10.72 -13.40
N GLU A 94 -9.52 -9.62 -13.91
CA GLU A 94 -10.69 -8.98 -13.28
C GLU A 94 -11.92 -9.08 -14.20
N LYS A 95 -13.10 -8.92 -13.60
CA LYS A 95 -14.39 -8.77 -14.30
C LYS A 95 -14.43 -7.45 -15.06
N ASN A 96 -15.37 -7.35 -16.02
CA ASN A 96 -15.42 -6.19 -16.90
C ASN A 96 -16.31 -5.05 -16.37
N LYS A 97 -17.14 -5.31 -15.35
CA LYS A 97 -18.09 -4.33 -14.82
C LYS A 97 -17.93 -4.16 -13.31
N ASN A 98 -17.99 -2.92 -12.86
CA ASN A 98 -17.95 -2.57 -11.43
C ASN A 98 -19.02 -3.31 -10.61
N SER A 99 -20.25 -3.42 -11.14
CA SER A 99 -21.35 -4.13 -10.47
C SER A 99 -21.06 -5.61 -10.26
N GLU A 100 -20.42 -6.27 -11.22
CA GLU A 100 -20.04 -7.69 -11.11
C GLU A 100 -18.92 -7.91 -10.09
N VAL A 101 -17.96 -6.96 -10.00
CA VAL A 101 -16.91 -6.99 -8.97
C VAL A 101 -17.48 -6.75 -7.58
N LYS A 102 -18.38 -5.76 -7.45
CA LYS A 102 -19.04 -5.45 -6.19
C LYS A 102 -19.80 -6.66 -5.66
N GLU A 103 -20.69 -7.23 -6.48
CA GLU A 103 -21.46 -8.43 -6.14
C GLU A 103 -20.53 -9.59 -5.74
N PHE A 104 -19.48 -9.84 -6.52
CA PHE A 104 -18.50 -10.89 -6.22
C PHE A 104 -17.85 -10.72 -4.85
N CYS A 105 -17.42 -9.51 -4.51
CA CYS A 105 -16.79 -9.18 -3.23
C CYS A 105 -17.77 -9.31 -2.06
N GLU A 106 -19.01 -8.81 -2.22
CA GLU A 106 -20.04 -8.86 -1.20
C GLU A 106 -20.52 -10.28 -0.94
N VAL A 107 -20.85 -11.03 -1.99
CA VAL A 107 -21.44 -12.38 -1.87
C VAL A 107 -20.43 -13.43 -1.42
N ASN A 108 -19.19 -13.39 -1.92
CA ASN A 108 -18.22 -14.45 -1.64
C ASN A 108 -17.35 -14.17 -0.41
N PHE A 109 -17.15 -12.89 -0.04
CA PHE A 109 -16.19 -12.50 1.01
C PHE A 109 -16.79 -11.56 2.06
N ASN A 110 -18.07 -11.16 1.94
CA ASN A 110 -18.73 -10.21 2.84
C ASN A 110 -17.90 -8.89 3.04
N ILE A 111 -17.31 -8.38 1.95
CA ILE A 111 -16.44 -7.21 1.99
C ILE A 111 -17.22 -5.97 2.43
N THR A 112 -16.70 -5.28 3.45
CA THR A 112 -17.28 -4.04 3.99
C THR A 112 -16.31 -2.86 3.98
N PHE A 113 -15.06 -3.07 3.61
CA PHE A 113 -14.10 -1.99 3.42
C PHE A 113 -14.26 -1.32 2.04
N PRO A 114 -13.76 -0.09 1.86
CA PRO A 114 -13.83 0.65 0.60
C PRO A 114 -13.28 -0.11 -0.59
N LEU A 115 -14.04 -0.10 -1.70
CA LEU A 115 -13.68 -0.62 -3.01
C LEU A 115 -13.69 0.51 -4.03
N SER A 116 -12.63 0.68 -4.81
CA SER A 116 -12.64 1.57 -5.97
C SER A 116 -13.34 0.93 -7.18
N ALA A 117 -13.67 1.73 -8.16
CA ALA A 117 -13.97 1.27 -9.51
C ALA A 117 -12.78 0.49 -10.08
N ILE A 118 -13.03 -0.35 -11.11
CA ILE A 118 -11.96 -1.06 -11.83
C ILE A 118 -10.98 -0.03 -12.38
N THR A 119 -9.72 -0.13 -11.98
CA THR A 119 -8.71 0.91 -12.18
C THR A 119 -7.42 0.33 -12.74
N GLU A 120 -6.78 1.04 -13.67
CA GLU A 120 -5.45 0.70 -14.17
C GLU A 120 -4.38 1.02 -13.12
N VAL A 121 -3.57 0.00 -12.74
CA VAL A 121 -2.59 0.12 -11.66
C VAL A 121 -1.14 0.14 -12.13
N LYS A 122 -0.90 -0.04 -13.43
CA LYS A 122 0.45 -0.04 -14.04
C LYS A 122 0.44 0.54 -15.45
N GLY A 123 1.64 0.83 -15.97
CA GLY A 123 1.82 1.36 -17.32
C GLY A 123 1.51 2.86 -17.42
N ASN A 124 1.42 3.35 -18.65
CA ASN A 124 1.22 4.78 -18.92
C ASN A 124 -0.17 5.28 -18.51
N ASN A 125 -1.17 4.39 -18.56
CA ASN A 125 -2.55 4.68 -18.19
C ASN A 125 -2.85 4.43 -16.71
N ALA A 126 -1.84 4.08 -15.90
CA ALA A 126 -2.04 3.91 -14.46
C ALA A 126 -2.70 5.14 -13.84
N HIS A 127 -3.61 4.91 -12.92
CA HIS A 127 -4.26 5.96 -12.14
C HIS A 127 -3.22 6.84 -11.40
N GLU A 128 -3.58 8.10 -11.12
CA GLU A 128 -2.68 9.06 -10.47
C GLU A 128 -2.12 8.53 -9.13
N LEU A 129 -2.91 7.81 -8.37
CA LEU A 129 -2.48 7.13 -7.14
C LEU A 129 -1.23 6.25 -7.35
N PHE A 130 -1.20 5.43 -8.41
CA PHE A 130 -0.08 4.52 -8.67
C PHE A 130 1.11 5.24 -9.32
N LYS A 131 0.85 6.29 -10.10
CA LYS A 131 1.90 7.20 -10.60
C LYS A 131 2.57 7.93 -9.44
N TRP A 132 1.77 8.47 -8.52
CA TRP A 132 2.24 9.10 -7.29
C TRP A 132 3.07 8.13 -6.44
N ALA A 133 2.58 6.91 -6.23
CA ALA A 133 3.29 5.89 -5.48
C ALA A 133 4.66 5.55 -6.11
N LYS A 134 4.70 5.38 -7.44
CA LYS A 134 5.95 5.16 -8.18
C LYS A 134 6.93 6.32 -8.03
N ASN A 135 6.46 7.56 -8.15
CA ASN A 135 7.31 8.74 -8.08
C ASN A 135 7.92 8.94 -6.69
N ASN A 136 7.20 8.60 -5.63
CA ASN A 136 7.64 8.81 -4.25
C ASN A 136 8.37 7.60 -3.62
N HIS A 137 8.17 6.37 -4.14
CA HIS A 137 8.73 5.16 -3.54
C HIS A 137 9.38 4.21 -4.56
N GLY A 138 9.45 4.62 -5.82
CA GLY A 138 10.12 3.87 -6.88
C GLY A 138 9.37 2.62 -7.33
N SER A 139 10.09 1.69 -7.95
CA SER A 139 9.53 0.49 -8.58
C SER A 139 8.92 -0.52 -7.60
N SER A 140 9.26 -0.44 -6.32
CA SER A 140 8.68 -1.30 -5.28
C SER A 140 7.21 -1.00 -5.00
N ALA A 141 6.76 0.25 -5.25
CA ALA A 141 5.35 0.64 -5.14
C ALA A 141 4.53 0.38 -6.41
N VAL A 142 5.15 -0.12 -7.48
CA VAL A 142 4.43 -0.48 -8.70
C VAL A 142 3.96 -1.94 -8.59
N PRO A 143 2.65 -2.22 -8.67
CA PRO A 143 2.15 -3.59 -8.66
C PRO A 143 2.78 -4.43 -9.76
N LYS A 144 3.41 -5.55 -9.38
CA LYS A 144 3.97 -6.54 -10.32
C LYS A 144 3.00 -7.68 -10.58
N TRP A 145 2.00 -7.83 -9.73
CA TRP A 145 0.92 -8.78 -9.83
C TRP A 145 -0.27 -8.31 -8.98
N ASN A 146 -1.42 -9.00 -9.08
CA ASN A 146 -2.58 -8.75 -8.22
C ASN A 146 -2.24 -9.02 -6.74
N PHE A 147 -2.94 -8.37 -5.83
CA PHE A 147 -2.73 -8.43 -4.38
C PHE A 147 -1.36 -7.92 -3.91
N HIS A 148 -0.74 -6.99 -4.67
CA HIS A 148 0.33 -6.15 -4.17
C HIS A 148 -0.24 -5.14 -3.18
N LYS A 149 0.51 -4.82 -2.12
CA LYS A 149 0.05 -3.91 -1.07
C LYS A 149 0.98 -2.72 -0.94
N ILE A 150 0.39 -1.55 -0.71
CA ILE A 150 1.09 -0.30 -0.37
C ILE A 150 0.51 0.17 0.95
N LEU A 151 1.35 0.34 1.98
CA LEU A 151 0.96 0.86 3.28
C LEU A 151 1.31 2.34 3.37
N ILE A 152 0.31 3.15 3.69
CA ILE A 152 0.43 4.60 3.88
C ILE A 152 0.31 4.90 5.37
N ASN A 153 1.18 5.76 5.90
CA ASN A 153 1.14 6.20 7.28
C ASN A 153 0.17 7.39 7.50
N LYS A 154 0.02 7.82 8.74
CA LYS A 154 -0.91 8.89 9.14
C LYS A 154 -0.58 10.26 8.54
N GLU A 155 0.66 10.46 8.07
CA GLU A 155 1.13 11.67 7.37
C GLU A 155 0.85 11.60 5.85
N GLY A 156 0.25 10.51 5.35
CA GLY A 156 -0.04 10.32 3.94
C GLY A 156 1.19 9.96 3.10
N LYS A 157 2.24 9.42 3.72
CA LYS A 157 3.46 8.96 3.05
C LYS A 157 3.48 7.44 2.97
N ILE A 158 4.16 6.89 1.96
CA ILE A 158 4.34 5.44 1.87
C ILE A 158 5.28 4.97 2.97
N GLU A 159 4.78 4.08 3.80
CA GLU A 159 5.51 3.46 4.91
C GLU A 159 6.24 2.18 4.48
N ASP A 160 5.56 1.33 3.70
CA ASP A 160 6.13 0.08 3.19
C ASP A 160 5.31 -0.46 2.00
N THR A 161 5.89 -1.43 1.30
CA THR A 161 5.21 -2.16 0.22
C THR A 161 5.39 -3.67 0.40
N PHE A 162 4.36 -4.45 0.03
CA PHE A 162 4.40 -5.90 0.18
C PHE A 162 3.97 -6.58 -1.11
N SER A 163 4.68 -7.64 -1.49
CA SER A 163 4.36 -8.43 -2.66
C SER A 163 3.04 -9.18 -2.49
N SER A 164 2.51 -9.70 -3.60
CA SER A 164 1.32 -10.57 -3.63
C SER A 164 1.41 -11.79 -2.72
N PHE A 165 2.62 -12.32 -2.51
CA PHE A 165 2.87 -13.49 -1.66
C PHE A 165 2.80 -13.20 -0.16
N THR A 166 2.92 -11.93 0.25
CA THR A 166 2.81 -11.56 1.66
C THR A 166 1.33 -11.51 2.05
N LYS A 167 0.89 -12.45 2.85
CA LYS A 167 -0.50 -12.56 3.31
C LYS A 167 -0.89 -11.38 4.20
N PRO A 168 -2.13 -10.87 4.11
CA PRO A 168 -2.60 -9.73 4.91
C PRO A 168 -2.46 -9.93 6.42
N LEU A 169 -2.67 -11.14 6.93
CA LEU A 169 -2.55 -11.48 8.36
C LEU A 169 -1.14 -11.96 8.76
N SER A 170 -0.13 -11.84 7.88
CA SER A 170 1.25 -12.17 8.25
C SER A 170 1.78 -11.20 9.32
N ASN A 171 2.63 -11.70 10.22
CA ASN A 171 3.29 -10.88 11.23
C ASN A 171 4.03 -9.68 10.61
N LYS A 172 4.53 -9.83 9.37
CA LYS A 172 5.22 -8.76 8.65
C LYS A 172 4.30 -7.55 8.42
N ILE A 173 3.06 -7.78 8.00
CA ILE A 173 2.08 -6.71 7.77
C ILE A 173 1.50 -6.23 9.11
N ILE A 174 1.09 -7.13 9.98
CA ILE A 174 0.48 -6.79 11.27
C ILE A 174 1.41 -5.92 12.11
N ASN A 175 2.65 -6.35 12.34
CA ASN A 175 3.60 -5.59 13.15
C ASN A 175 3.88 -4.20 12.54
N LYS A 176 3.93 -4.11 11.20
CA LYS A 176 4.15 -2.83 10.52
C LYS A 176 2.95 -1.89 10.67
N ILE A 177 1.73 -2.41 10.55
CA ILE A 177 0.51 -1.64 10.81
C ILE A 177 0.48 -1.17 12.27
N GLU A 178 0.67 -2.09 13.23
CA GLU A 178 0.63 -1.75 14.66
C GLU A 178 1.69 -0.73 15.07
N SER A 179 2.82 -0.65 14.35
CA SER A 179 3.87 0.33 14.64
C SER A 179 3.52 1.76 14.22
N ILE A 180 2.47 1.96 13.40
CA ILE A 180 2.07 3.28 12.88
C ILE A 180 0.63 3.68 13.27
N LEU A 181 -0.12 2.80 13.97
CA LEU A 181 -1.43 3.11 14.53
C LEU A 181 -1.32 3.86 15.86
#